data_109de69db6d05cb415607c22b8fb2083
#
_entry.id   109de69db6d05cb415607c22b8fb2083
#
_cell.length_a   1.000
_cell.length_b   1.000
_cell.length_c   1.000
_cell.angle_alpha   90.00
_cell.angle_beta   90.00
_cell.angle_gamma   90.00
#
_symmetry.space_group_name_H-M   'P 1'
#
loop_
_entity.id
_entity.type
_entity.pdbx_description
1 polymer ?
#
loop_
_entity_poly.entity_id
_entity_poly.type
_entity_poly.pdbx_seq_one_letter_code
_entity_poly.pdbx_strand_id
1 'polypeptide(L)'
;MSDSYLSFVNSSWGRRLAQTIGLPQPLPLQRHRSGQQGLANPVIIAGAGRLADEVRRIFKATDTVPAQAATLKAPSTVKVQGAVFDASAVIDLKQLDELYEFFHANARRLGQHARVVVLGTAPEHCQDLPQAIAQRALEGLVRSLAKELRRAITVQLIYVAPGAEQALESSLRFFLSRRSAYVSGQVVRLEKSVDGAPSIDWDKPFSGRRALVTGASRGIGLAIAQVLARDGAQVVCVDVPQALSSLEQAASSVGGHAWALDITAADAVQQLQAYVAEHGAFDVVVHNAGITRDKTIAKMSEAAWRSVLAVNLQAPLQLSDALLQGQGLNAGGRIVCVSSISGIAGNLGQSNYATSKAGVIGLVQGLAPVAAARQVTVNAVAPGFIETQMTAKIPLMIREAGRRMNSLSQGGQPIDVAETIAWLAHPASGGVSGQVVRVCGQSLLGA
;
A
#
# COMPACT_ATOMS: atom_id res chain seq x y z
N MET A 1 -5.59 -20.25 2.17
CA MET A 1 -6.78 -20.86 2.83
C MET A 1 -7.99 -20.02 2.53
N SER A 2 -9.15 -20.62 2.28
CA SER A 2 -10.39 -19.88 2.10
C SER A 2 -10.91 -19.40 3.47
N ASP A 3 -11.42 -18.18 3.53
CA ASP A 3 -12.17 -17.67 4.68
C ASP A 3 -13.55 -18.34 4.71
N SER A 4 -13.68 -19.40 5.52
CA SER A 4 -14.90 -20.22 5.61
C SER A 4 -16.11 -19.40 6.06
N TYR A 5 -15.91 -18.44 6.98
CA TYR A 5 -16.96 -17.54 7.40
C TYR A 5 -17.42 -16.62 6.28
N LEU A 6 -16.50 -16.02 5.53
CA LEU A 6 -16.82 -15.19 4.36
C LEU A 6 -17.63 -15.98 3.33
N SER A 7 -17.25 -17.22 3.05
CA SER A 7 -17.98 -18.11 2.17
C SER A 7 -19.37 -18.44 2.70
N PHE A 8 -19.49 -18.74 4.00
CA PHE A 8 -20.75 -19.06 4.66
C PHE A 8 -21.72 -17.89 4.63
N VAL A 9 -21.33 -16.67 5.08
CA VAL A 9 -22.25 -15.52 5.15
C VAL A 9 -22.63 -14.95 3.78
N ASN A 10 -21.93 -15.36 2.72
CA ASN A 10 -22.31 -15.01 1.36
C ASN A 10 -23.16 -16.09 0.65
N SER A 11 -23.38 -17.26 1.30
CA SER A 11 -24.38 -18.24 0.83
C SER A 11 -25.79 -17.76 1.11
N SER A 12 -26.77 -18.32 0.42
CA SER A 12 -28.19 -17.92 0.58
C SER A 12 -28.72 -18.14 2.00
N TRP A 13 -28.36 -19.27 2.61
CA TRP A 13 -28.78 -19.62 3.98
C TRP A 13 -27.96 -18.88 5.04
N GLY A 14 -26.66 -18.85 4.89
CA GLY A 14 -25.77 -18.17 5.84
C GLY A 14 -26.03 -16.67 5.94
N ARG A 15 -26.42 -16.03 4.82
CA ARG A 15 -26.80 -14.61 4.78
C ARG A 15 -28.03 -14.34 5.65
N ARG A 16 -29.09 -15.16 5.52
CA ARG A 16 -30.30 -15.01 6.34
C ARG A 16 -29.98 -15.18 7.82
N LEU A 17 -29.23 -16.23 8.18
CA LEU A 17 -28.84 -16.48 9.57
C LEU A 17 -28.01 -15.31 10.12
N ALA A 18 -26.98 -14.86 9.40
CA ALA A 18 -26.13 -13.76 9.82
C ALA A 18 -26.93 -12.46 10.03
N GLN A 19 -27.95 -12.17 9.18
CA GLN A 19 -28.85 -11.04 9.36
C GLN A 19 -29.67 -11.16 10.63
N THR A 20 -30.22 -12.35 10.90
CA THR A 20 -31.08 -12.60 12.07
C THR A 20 -30.33 -12.43 13.40
N ILE A 21 -29.06 -12.83 13.46
CA ILE A 21 -28.25 -12.80 14.71
C ILE A 21 -27.25 -11.62 14.73
N GLY A 22 -27.34 -10.70 13.77
CA GLY A 22 -26.54 -9.47 13.75
C GLY A 22 -25.03 -9.68 13.46
N LEU A 23 -24.64 -10.79 12.82
CA LEU A 23 -23.25 -11.05 12.47
C LEU A 23 -22.79 -10.19 11.28
N PRO A 24 -21.49 -9.78 11.23
CA PRO A 24 -20.93 -9.06 10.11
C PRO A 24 -21.08 -9.83 8.79
N GLN A 25 -21.47 -9.13 7.74
CA GLN A 25 -21.61 -9.70 6.39
C GLN A 25 -20.63 -9.00 5.43
N PRO A 26 -19.31 -9.30 5.51
CA PRO A 26 -18.35 -8.71 4.61
C PRO A 26 -18.57 -9.21 3.17
N LEU A 27 -18.46 -8.27 2.22
CA LEU A 27 -18.48 -8.60 0.80
C LEU A 27 -17.10 -9.09 0.37
N PRO A 28 -16.99 -10.15 -0.45
CA PRO A 28 -15.71 -10.56 -1.04
C PRO A 28 -15.09 -9.39 -1.82
N LEU A 29 -13.82 -9.07 -1.55
CA LEU A 29 -13.17 -7.94 -2.21
C LEU A 29 -12.94 -8.23 -3.70
N GLN A 30 -13.27 -7.24 -4.51
CA GLN A 30 -12.95 -7.24 -5.93
C GLN A 30 -11.51 -6.78 -6.12
N ARG A 31 -10.60 -7.75 -6.30
CA ARG A 31 -9.18 -7.53 -6.56
C ARG A 31 -8.89 -7.40 -8.04
N HIS A 32 -7.82 -6.73 -8.39
CA HIS A 32 -7.36 -6.63 -9.77
C HIS A 32 -7.03 -8.02 -10.35
N ARG A 33 -7.37 -8.22 -11.62
CA ARG A 33 -7.01 -9.41 -12.42
C ARG A 33 -6.35 -8.95 -13.71
N SER A 34 -5.40 -9.72 -14.23
CA SER A 34 -4.77 -9.43 -15.52
C SER A 34 -5.83 -9.24 -16.61
N GLY A 35 -5.65 -8.25 -17.46
CA GLY A 35 -6.61 -7.86 -18.50
C GLY A 35 -7.80 -7.05 -18.02
N GLN A 36 -7.96 -6.83 -16.71
CA GLN A 36 -8.95 -5.89 -16.18
C GLN A 36 -8.31 -4.53 -15.99
N GLN A 37 -8.42 -3.69 -16.99
CA GLN A 37 -8.06 -2.28 -16.91
C GLN A 37 -9.29 -1.47 -16.52
N GLY A 38 -9.02 -0.34 -15.92
CA GLY A 38 -10.01 0.68 -15.64
C GLY A 38 -10.10 1.08 -14.17
N LEU A 39 -10.39 2.34 -14.01
CA LEU A 39 -10.70 2.95 -12.73
C LEU A 39 -12.16 2.64 -12.36
N ALA A 40 -12.53 2.90 -11.12
CA ALA A 40 -13.94 2.99 -10.72
C ALA A 40 -14.67 3.88 -11.73
N ASN A 41 -15.86 3.47 -12.17
CA ASN A 41 -16.58 4.16 -13.23
C ASN A 41 -18.11 3.91 -13.13
N PRO A 42 -18.95 4.94 -13.08
CA PRO A 42 -18.65 6.38 -13.12
C PRO A 42 -18.16 6.93 -11.77
N VAL A 43 -17.46 8.09 -11.80
CA VAL A 43 -16.86 8.75 -10.63
C VAL A 43 -17.38 10.18 -10.50
N ILE A 44 -17.82 10.56 -9.30
CA ILE A 44 -18.15 11.96 -9.00
C ILE A 44 -16.84 12.75 -8.84
N ILE A 45 -16.77 13.93 -9.44
CA ILE A 45 -15.75 14.93 -9.15
C ILE A 45 -16.44 16.11 -8.47
N ALA A 46 -15.94 16.52 -7.31
CA ALA A 46 -16.45 17.67 -6.57
C ALA A 46 -15.30 18.42 -5.85
N GLY A 47 -15.64 19.56 -5.25
CA GLY A 47 -14.67 20.50 -4.71
C GLY A 47 -14.13 21.44 -5.79
N ALA A 48 -13.61 22.59 -5.36
CA ALA A 48 -13.15 23.67 -6.24
C ALA A 48 -11.65 23.98 -6.04
N GLY A 49 -10.87 23.01 -5.62
CA GLY A 49 -9.46 23.17 -5.33
C GLY A 49 -8.56 23.22 -6.58
N ARG A 50 -7.27 23.44 -6.35
CA ARG A 50 -6.23 23.55 -7.40
C ARG A 50 -5.96 22.24 -8.15
N LEU A 51 -6.47 21.11 -7.65
CA LEU A 51 -6.24 19.77 -8.23
C LEU A 51 -7.33 19.35 -9.22
N ALA A 52 -8.42 20.11 -9.32
CA ALA A 52 -9.58 19.74 -10.13
C ALA A 52 -9.25 19.54 -11.63
N ASP A 53 -8.39 20.39 -12.19
CA ASP A 53 -7.99 20.27 -13.61
C ASP A 53 -7.11 19.06 -13.85
N GLU A 54 -6.20 18.76 -12.93
CA GLU A 54 -5.36 17.56 -13.02
C GLU A 54 -6.20 16.28 -12.91
N VAL A 55 -7.20 16.25 -12.01
CA VAL A 55 -8.15 15.13 -11.91
C VAL A 55 -8.91 14.95 -13.24
N ARG A 56 -9.39 16.05 -13.87
CA ARG A 56 -10.08 15.97 -15.17
C ARG A 56 -9.17 15.46 -16.27
N ARG A 57 -7.89 15.91 -16.28
CA ARG A 57 -6.86 15.43 -17.21
C ARG A 57 -6.67 13.91 -17.09
N ILE A 58 -6.50 13.42 -15.86
CA ILE A 58 -6.33 12.00 -15.57
C ILE A 58 -7.57 11.21 -16.02
N PHE A 59 -8.77 11.69 -15.73
CA PHE A 59 -10.01 11.01 -16.11
C PHE A 59 -10.15 10.92 -17.64
N LYS A 60 -9.80 11.96 -18.36
CA LYS A 60 -9.75 11.94 -19.83
C LYS A 60 -8.75 10.89 -20.34
N ALA A 61 -7.58 10.79 -19.72
CA ALA A 61 -6.55 9.83 -20.11
C ALA A 61 -6.86 8.37 -19.72
N THR A 62 -7.90 8.13 -18.91
CA THR A 62 -8.30 6.81 -18.42
C THR A 62 -9.73 6.42 -18.83
N ASP A 63 -10.36 7.17 -19.72
CA ASP A 63 -11.74 6.98 -20.15
C ASP A 63 -12.73 6.89 -18.95
N THR A 64 -12.40 7.57 -17.85
CA THR A 64 -13.25 7.59 -16.66
C THR A 64 -14.37 8.58 -16.87
N VAL A 65 -15.62 8.11 -16.77
CA VAL A 65 -16.83 8.93 -16.97
C VAL A 65 -17.11 9.76 -15.72
N PRO A 66 -17.07 11.10 -15.81
CA PRO A 66 -17.48 11.96 -14.70
C PRO A 66 -18.99 11.85 -14.44
N ALA A 67 -19.38 11.71 -13.18
CA ALA A 67 -20.77 11.77 -12.75
C ALA A 67 -21.06 13.09 -12.02
N GLN A 68 -22.24 13.62 -12.21
CA GLN A 68 -22.68 14.82 -11.51
C GLN A 68 -22.88 14.54 -10.01
N ALA A 69 -22.36 15.40 -9.16
CA ALA A 69 -22.62 15.37 -7.73
C ALA A 69 -24.10 15.73 -7.45
N ALA A 70 -24.73 15.00 -6.52
CA ALA A 70 -25.98 15.45 -5.92
C ALA A 70 -25.69 16.51 -4.87
N THR A 71 -26.65 17.40 -4.65
CA THR A 71 -26.65 18.39 -3.56
C THR A 71 -27.81 18.11 -2.63
N LEU A 72 -27.83 18.75 -1.45
CA LEU A 72 -28.94 18.63 -0.50
C LEU A 72 -30.28 19.15 -1.12
N LYS A 73 -30.18 20.11 -2.03
CA LYS A 73 -31.35 20.70 -2.74
C LYS A 73 -31.74 19.93 -4.01
N ALA A 74 -30.78 19.16 -4.58
CA ALA A 74 -31.02 18.37 -5.81
C ALA A 74 -30.50 16.92 -5.58
N PRO A 75 -31.28 16.08 -4.86
CA PRO A 75 -30.89 14.70 -4.58
C PRO A 75 -30.89 13.85 -5.86
N SER A 76 -30.08 12.80 -5.86
CA SER A 76 -30.01 11.82 -6.96
C SER A 76 -29.91 10.41 -6.41
N THR A 77 -30.54 9.46 -7.08
CA THR A 77 -30.46 8.01 -6.76
C THR A 77 -29.51 7.25 -7.67
N VAL A 78 -28.97 7.89 -8.70
CA VAL A 78 -28.05 7.27 -9.67
C VAL A 78 -26.80 6.80 -8.95
N LYS A 79 -26.50 5.50 -9.09
CA LYS A 79 -25.33 4.87 -8.44
C LYS A 79 -24.04 5.25 -9.16
N VAL A 80 -22.98 5.38 -8.37
CA VAL A 80 -21.62 5.67 -8.84
C VAL A 80 -20.64 4.70 -8.22
N GLN A 81 -19.49 4.50 -8.88
CA GLN A 81 -18.45 3.57 -8.41
C GLN A 81 -17.28 4.28 -7.76
N GLY A 82 -17.28 5.61 -7.77
CA GLY A 82 -16.25 6.38 -7.07
C GLY A 82 -16.65 7.83 -6.85
N ALA A 83 -15.85 8.49 -5.99
CA ALA A 83 -15.92 9.91 -5.74
C ALA A 83 -14.53 10.47 -5.49
N VAL A 84 -14.22 11.61 -6.09
CA VAL A 84 -13.04 12.42 -5.80
C VAL A 84 -13.53 13.79 -5.34
N PHE A 85 -13.11 14.19 -4.13
CA PHE A 85 -13.39 15.51 -3.59
C PHE A 85 -12.09 16.30 -3.43
N ASP A 86 -11.96 17.39 -4.18
CA ASP A 86 -10.82 18.29 -4.07
C ASP A 86 -11.04 19.31 -2.95
N ALA A 87 -10.49 19.03 -1.78
CA ALA A 87 -10.51 19.88 -0.61
C ALA A 87 -9.27 20.80 -0.50
N SER A 88 -8.44 20.88 -1.54
CA SER A 88 -7.21 21.69 -1.49
C SER A 88 -7.48 23.20 -1.37
N ALA A 89 -8.71 23.64 -1.68
CA ALA A 89 -9.17 25.02 -1.49
C ALA A 89 -9.75 25.30 -0.09
N VAL A 90 -9.87 24.29 0.77
CA VAL A 90 -10.37 24.48 2.13
C VAL A 90 -9.31 25.20 2.96
N ILE A 91 -9.58 26.43 3.35
CA ILE A 91 -8.65 27.33 4.06
C ILE A 91 -9.09 27.64 5.50
N ASP A 92 -10.30 27.27 5.88
CA ASP A 92 -10.82 27.51 7.24
C ASP A 92 -11.80 26.42 7.69
N LEU A 93 -12.22 26.49 8.96
CA LEU A 93 -13.12 25.50 9.57
C LEU A 93 -14.54 25.57 9.00
N LYS A 94 -15.00 26.73 8.53
CA LYS A 94 -16.35 26.89 7.97
C LYS A 94 -16.50 26.13 6.66
N GLN A 95 -15.45 26.10 5.86
CA GLN A 95 -15.47 25.38 4.58
C GLN A 95 -15.47 23.85 4.75
N LEU A 96 -15.28 23.32 5.96
CA LEU A 96 -15.51 21.90 6.22
C LEU A 96 -16.98 21.49 6.02
N ASP A 97 -17.92 22.45 6.08
CA ASP A 97 -19.34 22.20 5.77
C ASP A 97 -19.53 21.71 4.34
N GLU A 98 -18.69 22.10 3.38
CA GLU A 98 -18.75 21.63 2.00
C GLU A 98 -18.52 20.10 1.91
N LEU A 99 -17.62 19.53 2.73
CA LEU A 99 -17.42 18.09 2.78
C LEU A 99 -18.63 17.38 3.40
N TYR A 100 -19.21 17.95 4.46
CA TYR A 100 -20.43 17.41 5.06
C TYR A 100 -21.56 17.37 4.01
N GLU A 101 -21.85 18.49 3.35
CA GLU A 101 -22.91 18.58 2.34
C GLU A 101 -22.68 17.56 1.20
N PHE A 102 -21.44 17.47 0.71
CA PHE A 102 -21.09 16.55 -0.35
C PHE A 102 -21.32 15.08 0.06
N PHE A 103 -20.71 14.64 1.17
CA PHE A 103 -20.82 13.25 1.60
C PHE A 103 -22.24 12.90 2.06
N HIS A 104 -22.94 13.80 2.72
CA HIS A 104 -24.33 13.60 3.12
C HIS A 104 -25.24 13.34 1.90
N ALA A 105 -25.11 14.14 0.85
CA ALA A 105 -25.90 14.00 -0.37
C ALA A 105 -25.52 12.76 -1.22
N ASN A 106 -24.27 12.30 -1.16
CA ASN A 106 -23.74 11.32 -2.12
C ASN A 106 -23.40 9.95 -1.52
N ALA A 107 -23.27 9.79 -0.20
CA ALA A 107 -22.86 8.53 0.45
C ALA A 107 -23.75 7.33 0.06
N ARG A 108 -25.07 7.53 -0.08
CA ARG A 108 -26.02 6.48 -0.48
C ARG A 108 -25.95 6.13 -1.97
N ARG A 109 -25.35 6.97 -2.79
CA ARG A 109 -25.14 6.74 -4.23
C ARG A 109 -23.94 5.84 -4.51
N LEU A 110 -22.95 5.81 -3.60
CA LEU A 110 -21.78 4.95 -3.74
C LEU A 110 -22.22 3.48 -3.80
N GLY A 111 -21.84 2.79 -4.86
CA GLY A 111 -22.10 1.35 -5.03
C GLY A 111 -21.23 0.49 -4.13
N GLN A 112 -21.42 -0.84 -4.18
CA GLN A 112 -20.48 -1.78 -3.57
C GLN A 112 -19.12 -1.63 -4.22
N HIS A 113 -18.04 -1.77 -3.42
CA HIS A 113 -16.64 -1.64 -3.86
C HIS A 113 -16.27 -0.26 -4.43
N ALA A 114 -17.08 0.76 -4.20
CA ALA A 114 -16.74 2.11 -4.65
C ALA A 114 -15.42 2.60 -4.04
N ARG A 115 -14.77 3.51 -4.75
CA ARG A 115 -13.50 4.12 -4.38
C ARG A 115 -13.70 5.60 -4.10
N VAL A 116 -13.27 6.06 -2.93
CA VAL A 116 -13.40 7.47 -2.53
C VAL A 116 -12.00 8.02 -2.26
N VAL A 117 -11.70 9.15 -2.85
CA VAL A 117 -10.45 9.88 -2.63
C VAL A 117 -10.79 11.31 -2.26
N VAL A 118 -10.25 11.77 -1.14
CA VAL A 118 -10.22 13.19 -0.76
C VAL A 118 -8.82 13.71 -1.09
N LEU A 119 -8.75 14.83 -1.75
CA LEU A 119 -7.51 15.52 -2.05
C LEU A 119 -7.38 16.73 -1.14
N GLY A 120 -6.17 17.03 -0.67
CA GLY A 120 -5.93 18.15 0.21
C GLY A 120 -4.52 18.72 0.08
N THR A 121 -4.21 19.71 0.91
CA THR A 121 -2.87 20.27 1.09
C THR A 121 -2.36 19.83 2.47
N ALA A 122 -1.16 19.27 2.56
CA ALA A 122 -0.61 18.83 3.84
C ALA A 122 -0.49 20.00 4.82
N PRO A 123 -0.80 19.81 6.11
CA PRO A 123 -0.75 20.90 7.10
C PRO A 123 0.56 21.67 7.12
N GLU A 124 1.68 20.98 6.87
CA GLU A 124 3.02 21.57 6.79
C GLU A 124 3.25 22.48 5.57
N HIS A 125 2.36 22.44 4.57
CA HIS A 125 2.39 23.28 3.37
C HIS A 125 1.28 24.34 3.36
N CYS A 126 0.53 24.47 4.45
CA CYS A 126 -0.51 25.49 4.58
C CYS A 126 0.08 26.87 4.89
N GLN A 127 -0.64 27.91 4.47
CA GLN A 127 -0.18 29.28 4.61
C GLN A 127 -0.34 29.83 6.04
N ASP A 128 -1.37 29.37 6.74
CA ASP A 128 -1.71 29.82 8.07
C ASP A 128 -2.28 28.69 8.96
N LEU A 129 -2.47 28.99 10.23
CA LEU A 129 -2.97 28.03 11.22
C LEU A 129 -4.41 27.59 10.96
N PRO A 130 -5.40 28.47 10.62
CA PRO A 130 -6.74 28.04 10.27
C PRO A 130 -6.77 27.02 9.14
N GLN A 131 -6.03 27.25 8.07
CA GLN A 131 -5.89 26.32 6.96
C GLN A 131 -5.26 24.99 7.40
N ALA A 132 -4.17 25.03 8.14
CA ALA A 132 -3.50 23.83 8.63
C ALA A 132 -4.44 22.97 9.50
N ILE A 133 -5.23 23.59 10.38
CA ILE A 133 -6.22 22.89 11.21
C ILE A 133 -7.31 22.27 10.34
N ALA A 134 -7.87 23.01 9.37
CA ALA A 134 -8.93 22.52 8.50
C ALA A 134 -8.44 21.35 7.63
N GLN A 135 -7.24 21.45 7.06
CA GLN A 135 -6.64 20.38 6.28
C GLN A 135 -6.31 19.15 7.15
N ARG A 136 -5.84 19.35 8.39
CA ARG A 136 -5.60 18.23 9.31
C ARG A 136 -6.89 17.48 9.68
N ALA A 137 -8.02 18.20 9.77
CA ALA A 137 -9.32 17.62 10.08
C ALA A 137 -9.78 16.58 9.02
N LEU A 138 -9.32 16.69 7.76
CA LEU A 138 -9.61 15.74 6.69
C LEU A 138 -9.19 14.31 7.04
N GLU A 139 -8.12 14.13 7.81
CA GLU A 139 -7.66 12.79 8.22
C GLU A 139 -8.70 12.09 9.12
N GLY A 140 -9.30 12.82 10.06
CA GLY A 140 -10.37 12.31 10.91
C GLY A 140 -11.60 11.93 10.10
N LEU A 141 -12.03 12.82 9.19
CA LEU A 141 -13.16 12.57 8.29
C LEU A 141 -12.95 11.31 7.44
N VAL A 142 -11.82 11.21 6.74
CA VAL A 142 -11.51 10.08 5.86
C VAL A 142 -11.50 8.76 6.62
N ARG A 143 -10.88 8.73 7.82
CA ARG A 143 -10.85 7.53 8.66
C ARG A 143 -12.24 7.14 9.16
N SER A 144 -13.13 8.09 9.44
CA SER A 144 -14.52 7.84 9.83
C SER A 144 -15.33 7.33 8.66
N LEU A 145 -15.29 8.01 7.51
CA LEU A 145 -15.99 7.60 6.29
C LEU A 145 -15.61 6.18 5.87
N ALA A 146 -14.32 5.81 5.99
CA ALA A 146 -13.84 4.47 5.67
C ALA A 146 -14.46 3.37 6.54
N LYS A 147 -14.88 3.70 7.78
CA LYS A 147 -15.61 2.78 8.68
C LYS A 147 -17.11 2.80 8.42
N GLU A 148 -17.68 3.96 8.11
CA GLU A 148 -19.13 4.17 7.99
C GLU A 148 -19.69 3.67 6.67
N LEU A 149 -18.99 3.86 5.55
CA LEU A 149 -19.50 3.54 4.22
C LEU A 149 -19.63 2.04 3.97
N ARG A 150 -18.90 1.19 4.70
CA ARG A 150 -18.99 -0.28 4.60
C ARG A 150 -18.99 -0.79 3.15
N ARG A 151 -19.68 -1.88 2.84
CA ARG A 151 -19.92 -2.42 1.49
C ARG A 151 -18.65 -2.57 0.62
N ALA A 152 -17.51 -2.89 1.26
CA ALA A 152 -16.18 -2.96 0.64
C ALA A 152 -15.75 -1.65 -0.06
N ILE A 153 -16.32 -0.51 0.37
CA ILE A 153 -15.90 0.82 -0.07
C ILE A 153 -14.59 1.18 0.64
N THR A 154 -13.65 1.76 -0.09
CA THR A 154 -12.41 2.28 0.50
C THR A 154 -12.33 3.79 0.36
N VAL A 155 -11.77 4.45 1.35
CA VAL A 155 -11.64 5.91 1.41
C VAL A 155 -10.20 6.27 1.72
N GLN A 156 -9.62 7.20 0.96
CA GLN A 156 -8.22 7.64 1.11
C GLN A 156 -8.14 9.16 1.15
N LEU A 157 -7.08 9.66 1.77
CA LEU A 157 -6.67 11.06 1.68
C LEU A 157 -5.33 11.15 0.96
N ILE A 158 -5.25 11.98 -0.05
CA ILE A 158 -4.00 12.33 -0.71
C ILE A 158 -3.75 13.82 -0.48
N TYR A 159 -2.72 14.12 0.27
CA TYR A 159 -2.17 15.45 0.33
C TYR A 159 -1.21 15.66 -0.83
N VAL A 160 -1.36 16.75 -1.55
CA VAL A 160 -0.49 17.14 -2.67
C VAL A 160 0.16 18.47 -2.33
N ALA A 161 1.49 18.51 -2.31
CA ALA A 161 2.22 19.75 -2.09
C ALA A 161 1.97 20.74 -3.24
N PRO A 162 1.96 22.06 -3.00
CA PRO A 162 1.89 23.04 -4.05
C PRO A 162 3.02 22.89 -5.08
N GLY A 163 2.66 22.78 -6.36
CA GLY A 163 3.61 22.52 -7.47
C GLY A 163 3.97 21.05 -7.67
N ALA A 164 3.28 20.13 -6.98
CA ALA A 164 3.40 18.68 -7.14
C ALA A 164 2.18 18.03 -7.81
N GLU A 165 1.31 18.81 -8.47
CA GLU A 165 0.05 18.37 -9.04
C GLU A 165 0.24 17.20 -10.01
N GLN A 166 1.28 17.22 -10.82
CA GLN A 166 1.59 16.17 -11.81
C GLN A 166 1.94 14.81 -11.16
N ALA A 167 2.37 14.80 -9.89
CA ALA A 167 2.64 13.56 -9.15
C ALA A 167 1.37 12.80 -8.72
N LEU A 168 0.18 13.41 -8.90
CA LEU A 168 -1.10 12.85 -8.46
C LEU A 168 -1.47 11.57 -9.23
N GLU A 169 -1.12 11.46 -10.51
CA GLU A 169 -1.70 10.48 -11.42
C GLU A 169 -1.51 9.03 -10.95
N SER A 170 -0.31 8.62 -10.55
CA SER A 170 -0.07 7.23 -10.12
C SER A 170 -0.89 6.85 -8.90
N SER A 171 -0.96 7.74 -7.91
CA SER A 171 -1.72 7.52 -6.68
C SER A 171 -3.23 7.51 -6.93
N LEU A 172 -3.73 8.43 -7.75
CA LEU A 172 -5.15 8.49 -8.09
C LEU A 172 -5.58 7.24 -8.87
N ARG A 173 -4.78 6.80 -9.86
CA ARG A 173 -5.02 5.54 -10.59
C ARG A 173 -5.02 4.34 -9.66
N PHE A 174 -4.07 4.25 -8.73
CA PHE A 174 -4.01 3.15 -7.77
C PHE A 174 -5.25 3.13 -6.87
N PHE A 175 -5.58 4.25 -6.22
CA PHE A 175 -6.68 4.29 -5.25
C PHE A 175 -8.07 4.18 -5.88
N LEU A 176 -8.26 4.63 -7.12
CA LEU A 176 -9.51 4.45 -7.85
C LEU A 176 -9.63 3.09 -8.56
N SER A 177 -8.60 2.24 -8.49
CA SER A 177 -8.61 0.91 -9.11
C SER A 177 -8.89 -0.22 -8.12
N ARG A 178 -9.03 -1.45 -8.66
CA ARG A 178 -9.14 -2.67 -7.85
C ARG A 178 -7.80 -3.13 -7.25
N ARG A 179 -6.68 -2.51 -7.63
CA ARG A 179 -5.35 -2.77 -7.05
C ARG A 179 -5.29 -2.39 -5.57
N SER A 180 -6.05 -1.37 -5.15
CA SER A 180 -6.12 -0.89 -3.75
C SER A 180 -7.21 -1.57 -2.90
N ALA A 181 -7.65 -2.77 -3.27
CA ALA A 181 -8.84 -3.42 -2.67
C ALA A 181 -8.79 -3.57 -1.14
N TYR A 182 -7.60 -3.69 -0.55
CA TYR A 182 -7.41 -3.88 0.90
C TYR A 182 -6.70 -2.69 1.57
N VAL A 183 -6.60 -1.55 0.88
CA VAL A 183 -6.06 -0.29 1.42
C VAL A 183 -7.23 0.65 1.68
N SER A 184 -7.41 1.09 2.93
CA SER A 184 -8.48 2.02 3.32
C SER A 184 -8.06 2.84 4.53
N GLY A 185 -8.56 4.06 4.64
CA GLY A 185 -8.29 4.99 5.73
C GLY A 185 -6.85 5.51 5.75
N GLN A 186 -6.13 5.45 4.61
CA GLN A 186 -4.74 5.87 4.53
C GLN A 186 -4.62 7.34 4.13
N VAL A 187 -3.53 7.93 4.59
CA VAL A 187 -3.10 9.30 4.26
C VAL A 187 -1.78 9.19 3.53
N VAL A 188 -1.71 9.71 2.32
CA VAL A 188 -0.49 9.74 1.51
C VAL A 188 -0.14 11.19 1.21
N ARG A 189 1.14 11.51 1.26
CA ARG A 189 1.68 12.82 0.92
C ARG A 189 2.45 12.74 -0.39
N LEU A 190 2.16 13.66 -1.27
CA LEU A 190 2.84 13.80 -2.55
C LEU A 190 3.64 15.08 -2.57
N GLU A 191 4.93 14.93 -2.84
CA GLU A 191 5.88 16.00 -3.09
C GLU A 191 6.19 16.08 -4.59
N LYS A 192 7.00 17.04 -4.99
CA LYS A 192 7.54 17.07 -6.35
C LYS A 192 8.30 15.78 -6.63
N SER A 193 8.09 15.22 -7.83
CA SER A 193 8.77 13.99 -8.22
C SER A 193 10.28 14.16 -8.18
N VAL A 194 10.98 13.19 -7.59
CA VAL A 194 12.44 13.21 -7.47
C VAL A 194 13.14 12.93 -8.81
N ASP A 195 12.44 12.36 -9.79
CA ASP A 195 12.94 11.89 -11.07
C ASP A 195 12.25 12.52 -12.29
N GLY A 196 11.49 13.60 -12.08
CA GLY A 196 10.72 14.25 -13.14
C GLY A 196 9.45 13.49 -13.53
N ALA A 197 9.02 13.63 -14.77
CA ALA A 197 7.82 12.98 -15.32
C ALA A 197 8.23 12.05 -16.48
N PRO A 198 8.61 10.79 -16.20
CA PRO A 198 8.99 9.85 -17.25
C PRO A 198 7.79 9.51 -18.15
N SER A 199 8.08 9.22 -19.44
CA SER A 199 7.09 8.59 -20.32
C SER A 199 6.78 7.18 -19.80
N ILE A 200 5.50 6.84 -19.63
CA ILE A 200 5.07 5.62 -18.95
C ILE A 200 4.13 4.84 -19.84
N ASP A 201 4.47 3.57 -20.05
CA ASP A 201 3.51 2.55 -20.48
C ASP A 201 2.73 2.06 -19.24
N TRP A 202 1.47 2.47 -19.10
CA TRP A 202 0.63 2.11 -17.97
C TRP A 202 0.23 0.62 -17.95
N ASP A 203 0.39 -0.09 -19.05
CA ASP A 203 0.09 -1.53 -19.14
C ASP A 203 1.28 -2.38 -18.69
N LYS A 204 2.49 -1.90 -18.99
CA LYS A 204 3.76 -2.56 -18.66
C LYS A 204 4.76 -1.57 -18.07
N PRO A 205 4.44 -0.97 -16.90
CA PRO A 205 5.22 0.14 -16.35
C PRO A 205 6.65 -0.25 -15.96
N PHE A 206 6.93 -1.53 -15.81
CA PHE A 206 8.27 -2.03 -15.49
C PHE A 206 9.00 -2.66 -16.68
N SER A 207 8.52 -2.47 -17.92
CA SER A 207 9.22 -2.95 -19.11
C SER A 207 10.66 -2.41 -19.16
N GLY A 208 11.62 -3.33 -19.36
CA GLY A 208 13.04 -3.01 -19.37
C GLY A 208 13.66 -2.73 -18.00
N ARG A 209 12.90 -2.84 -16.91
CA ARG A 209 13.36 -2.60 -15.53
C ARG A 209 13.69 -3.90 -14.82
N ARG A 210 14.73 -3.83 -13.97
CA ARG A 210 15.16 -4.95 -13.13
C ARG A 210 14.72 -4.75 -11.69
N ALA A 211 14.11 -5.79 -11.12
CA ALA A 211 13.60 -5.77 -9.75
C ALA A 211 14.23 -6.87 -8.92
N LEU A 212 14.74 -6.54 -7.74
CA LEU A 212 15.21 -7.49 -6.73
C LEU A 212 14.15 -7.64 -5.64
N VAL A 213 13.78 -8.87 -5.30
CA VAL A 213 12.80 -9.17 -4.24
C VAL A 213 13.40 -10.18 -3.27
N THR A 214 13.60 -9.78 -2.01
CA THR A 214 14.09 -10.68 -0.95
C THR A 214 12.95 -11.45 -0.29
N GLY A 215 13.18 -12.72 0.11
CA GLY A 215 12.15 -13.60 0.65
C GLY A 215 11.12 -13.99 -0.40
N ALA A 216 11.54 -14.21 -1.65
CA ALA A 216 10.68 -14.37 -2.81
C ALA A 216 10.17 -15.81 -3.04
N SER A 217 10.66 -16.80 -2.30
CA SER A 217 10.31 -18.21 -2.53
C SER A 217 8.84 -18.53 -2.29
N ARG A 218 8.10 -17.72 -1.53
CA ARG A 218 6.70 -17.97 -1.16
C ARG A 218 5.98 -16.74 -0.61
N GLY A 219 4.66 -16.89 -0.38
CA GLY A 219 3.87 -15.92 0.38
C GLY A 219 3.81 -14.54 -0.26
N ILE A 220 4.08 -13.49 0.52
CA ILE A 220 4.05 -12.10 0.06
C ILE A 220 5.16 -11.86 -0.97
N GLY A 221 6.37 -12.37 -0.74
CA GLY A 221 7.50 -12.18 -1.66
C GLY A 221 7.25 -12.77 -3.05
N LEU A 222 6.70 -13.98 -3.12
CA LEU A 222 6.28 -14.58 -4.39
C LEU A 222 5.19 -13.75 -5.08
N ALA A 223 4.19 -13.27 -4.34
CA ALA A 223 3.14 -12.41 -4.92
C ALA A 223 3.71 -11.09 -5.45
N ILE A 224 4.71 -10.50 -4.77
CA ILE A 224 5.43 -9.31 -5.26
C ILE A 224 6.15 -9.62 -6.58
N ALA A 225 6.91 -10.71 -6.63
CA ALA A 225 7.60 -11.14 -7.84
C ALA A 225 6.62 -11.34 -9.01
N GLN A 226 5.47 -11.99 -8.76
CA GLN A 226 4.41 -12.20 -9.74
C GLN A 226 3.81 -10.89 -10.27
N VAL A 227 3.54 -9.91 -9.40
CA VAL A 227 2.97 -8.62 -9.80
C VAL A 227 3.97 -7.81 -10.60
N LEU A 228 5.23 -7.72 -10.15
CA LEU A 228 6.27 -6.98 -10.87
C LEU A 228 6.56 -7.59 -12.25
N ALA A 229 6.65 -8.93 -12.35
CA ALA A 229 6.83 -9.62 -13.62
C ALA A 229 5.61 -9.48 -14.54
N ARG A 230 4.38 -9.58 -14.00
CA ARG A 230 3.15 -9.32 -14.75
C ARG A 230 3.18 -7.93 -15.38
N ASP A 231 3.65 -6.95 -14.64
CA ASP A 231 3.71 -5.55 -15.04
C ASP A 231 5.00 -5.20 -15.81
N GLY A 232 5.82 -6.22 -16.21
CA GLY A 232 6.91 -6.11 -17.18
C GLY A 232 8.34 -6.17 -16.64
N ALA A 233 8.54 -6.28 -15.31
CA ALA A 233 9.88 -6.32 -14.73
C ALA A 233 10.62 -7.65 -15.00
N GLN A 234 11.94 -7.57 -15.13
CA GLN A 234 12.86 -8.69 -14.98
C GLN A 234 13.14 -8.89 -13.49
N VAL A 235 12.60 -9.97 -12.91
CA VAL A 235 12.63 -10.15 -11.45
C VAL A 235 13.77 -11.08 -11.04
N VAL A 236 14.61 -10.62 -10.12
CA VAL A 236 15.59 -11.42 -9.39
C VAL A 236 14.97 -11.81 -8.05
N CYS A 237 14.62 -13.08 -7.93
CA CYS A 237 14.05 -13.67 -6.72
C CYS A 237 15.18 -14.09 -5.79
N VAL A 238 15.22 -13.54 -4.58
CA VAL A 238 16.25 -13.82 -3.58
C VAL A 238 15.64 -14.51 -2.37
N ASP A 239 16.26 -15.60 -1.92
CA ASP A 239 15.95 -16.25 -0.64
C ASP A 239 17.18 -17.01 -0.12
N VAL A 240 17.12 -17.47 1.12
CA VAL A 240 18.20 -18.25 1.73
C VAL A 240 18.51 -19.54 0.97
N PRO A 241 19.77 -20.04 0.96
CA PRO A 241 20.14 -21.28 0.24
C PRO A 241 19.28 -22.49 0.60
N GLN A 242 18.78 -22.58 1.84
CA GLN A 242 17.90 -23.66 2.29
C GLN A 242 16.52 -23.66 1.58
N ALA A 243 16.13 -22.55 0.96
CA ALA A 243 14.90 -22.44 0.20
C ALA A 243 15.10 -22.58 -1.33
N LEU A 244 16.30 -22.99 -1.81
CA LEU A 244 16.70 -22.97 -3.22
C LEU A 244 15.66 -23.62 -4.13
N SER A 245 15.21 -24.84 -3.84
CA SER A 245 14.21 -25.53 -4.69
C SER A 245 12.90 -24.75 -4.83
N SER A 246 12.37 -24.16 -3.75
CA SER A 246 11.16 -23.36 -3.81
C SER A 246 11.42 -21.98 -4.45
N LEU A 247 12.63 -21.46 -4.35
CA LEU A 247 13.06 -20.22 -4.99
C LEU A 247 13.15 -20.40 -6.52
N GLU A 248 13.72 -21.50 -7.00
CA GLU A 248 13.80 -21.83 -8.43
C GLU A 248 12.39 -21.99 -9.03
N GLN A 249 11.47 -22.67 -8.32
CA GLN A 249 10.09 -22.78 -8.74
C GLN A 249 9.39 -21.40 -8.81
N ALA A 250 9.62 -20.55 -7.80
CA ALA A 250 9.09 -19.19 -7.78
C ALA A 250 9.63 -18.36 -8.95
N ALA A 251 10.94 -18.35 -9.16
CA ALA A 251 11.58 -17.62 -10.25
C ALA A 251 11.11 -18.13 -11.63
N SER A 252 11.05 -19.44 -11.83
CA SER A 252 10.53 -20.03 -13.07
C SER A 252 9.09 -19.62 -13.35
N SER A 253 8.25 -19.57 -12.31
CA SER A 253 6.83 -19.18 -12.45
C SER A 253 6.61 -17.74 -12.93
N VAL A 254 7.61 -16.88 -12.80
CA VAL A 254 7.58 -15.47 -13.19
C VAL A 254 8.53 -15.15 -14.36
N GLY A 255 9.20 -16.18 -14.93
CA GLY A 255 10.24 -15.96 -15.95
C GLY A 255 11.43 -15.15 -15.43
N GLY A 256 11.68 -15.20 -14.11
CA GLY A 256 12.73 -14.46 -13.43
C GLY A 256 13.98 -15.31 -13.14
N HIS A 257 14.91 -14.73 -12.39
CA HIS A 257 16.15 -15.36 -11.98
C HIS A 257 16.12 -15.71 -10.48
N ALA A 258 16.55 -16.93 -10.13
CA ALA A 258 16.71 -17.36 -8.74
C ALA A 258 18.14 -17.08 -8.26
N TRP A 259 18.25 -16.37 -7.14
CA TRP A 259 19.54 -16.09 -6.50
C TRP A 259 19.49 -16.48 -5.03
N ALA A 260 20.21 -17.56 -4.70
CA ALA A 260 20.34 -18.03 -3.31
C ALA A 260 21.33 -17.12 -2.56
N LEU A 261 20.81 -16.30 -1.64
CA LEU A 261 21.61 -15.40 -0.81
C LEU A 261 21.02 -15.33 0.60
N ASP A 262 21.85 -15.64 1.61
CA ASP A 262 21.55 -15.27 2.99
C ASP A 262 21.91 -13.79 3.18
N ILE A 263 20.89 -12.93 3.25
CA ILE A 263 21.07 -11.48 3.40
C ILE A 263 21.73 -11.09 4.73
N THR A 264 21.87 -12.02 5.67
CA THR A 264 22.54 -11.80 6.97
C THR A 264 23.98 -12.32 6.99
N ALA A 265 24.47 -12.93 5.92
CA ALA A 265 25.83 -13.38 5.81
C ALA A 265 26.81 -12.20 5.88
N ALA A 266 27.98 -12.44 6.46
CA ALA A 266 28.99 -11.40 6.66
C ALA A 266 29.46 -10.77 5.32
N ASP A 267 29.39 -11.52 4.23
CA ASP A 267 29.76 -11.12 2.88
C ASP A 267 28.56 -10.81 1.97
N ALA A 268 27.33 -10.67 2.53
CA ALA A 268 26.12 -10.43 1.74
C ALA A 268 26.23 -9.14 0.89
N VAL A 269 26.82 -8.10 1.43
CA VAL A 269 27.06 -6.83 0.71
C VAL A 269 28.04 -7.04 -0.45
N GLN A 270 29.12 -7.75 -0.24
CA GLN A 270 30.11 -8.07 -1.28
C GLN A 270 29.49 -8.92 -2.39
N GLN A 271 28.66 -9.92 -2.04
CA GLN A 271 27.93 -10.72 -3.01
C GLN A 271 26.95 -9.87 -3.83
N LEU A 272 26.24 -8.92 -3.18
CA LEU A 272 25.35 -8.00 -3.89
C LEU A 272 26.12 -7.09 -4.85
N GLN A 273 27.27 -6.56 -4.44
CA GLN A 273 28.11 -5.71 -5.30
C GLN A 273 28.68 -6.48 -6.49
N ALA A 274 29.12 -7.72 -6.28
CA ALA A 274 29.57 -8.61 -7.35
C ALA A 274 28.47 -8.92 -8.34
N TYR A 275 27.25 -9.22 -7.83
CA TYR A 275 26.09 -9.46 -8.66
C TYR A 275 25.72 -8.24 -9.52
N VAL A 276 25.77 -7.05 -8.94
CA VAL A 276 25.50 -5.78 -9.67
C VAL A 276 26.59 -5.53 -10.72
N ALA A 277 27.86 -5.80 -10.42
CA ALA A 277 28.96 -5.63 -11.37
C ALA A 277 28.83 -6.56 -12.59
N GLU A 278 28.33 -7.78 -12.39
CA GLU A 278 28.14 -8.76 -13.47
C GLU A 278 26.88 -8.53 -14.28
N HIS A 279 25.78 -8.17 -13.61
CA HIS A 279 24.44 -8.18 -14.23
C HIS A 279 23.84 -6.77 -14.40
N GLY A 280 24.47 -5.71 -13.87
CA GLY A 280 23.98 -4.33 -13.90
C GLY A 280 23.09 -3.96 -12.70
N ALA A 281 22.78 -2.67 -12.58
CA ALA A 281 22.01 -2.09 -11.49
C ALA A 281 20.53 -2.48 -11.50
N PHE A 282 19.87 -2.31 -10.36
CA PHE A 282 18.42 -2.48 -10.20
C PHE A 282 17.66 -1.17 -10.37
N ASP A 283 16.40 -1.25 -10.79
CA ASP A 283 15.43 -0.15 -10.77
C ASP A 283 14.51 -0.23 -9.55
N VAL A 284 14.23 -1.44 -9.08
CA VAL A 284 13.35 -1.69 -7.95
C VAL A 284 14.03 -2.67 -6.99
N VAL A 285 14.05 -2.33 -5.71
CA VAL A 285 14.51 -3.22 -4.64
C VAL A 285 13.42 -3.36 -3.59
N VAL A 286 12.99 -4.60 -3.33
CA VAL A 286 11.97 -4.89 -2.33
C VAL A 286 12.55 -5.71 -1.20
N HIS A 287 12.69 -5.09 -0.03
CA HIS A 287 13.07 -5.75 1.22
C HIS A 287 11.85 -6.38 1.87
N ASN A 288 11.53 -7.62 1.46
CA ASN A 288 10.40 -8.38 1.97
C ASN A 288 10.81 -9.51 2.93
N ALA A 289 12.03 -10.01 2.84
CA ALA A 289 12.51 -11.06 3.75
C ALA A 289 12.28 -10.69 5.22
N GLY A 290 11.77 -11.63 5.99
CA GLY A 290 11.51 -11.39 7.41
C GLY A 290 11.15 -12.66 8.15
N ILE A 291 11.50 -12.69 9.43
CA ILE A 291 11.22 -13.81 10.34
C ILE A 291 10.54 -13.31 11.62
N THR A 292 9.85 -14.23 12.30
CA THR A 292 9.34 -14.02 13.65
C THR A 292 9.92 -15.06 14.60
N ARG A 293 10.11 -14.69 15.87
CA ARG A 293 10.51 -15.58 16.98
C ARG A 293 9.72 -15.15 18.22
N ASP A 294 8.44 -15.54 18.23
CA ASP A 294 7.45 -15.00 19.16
C ASP A 294 7.63 -15.60 20.56
N LYS A 295 7.89 -14.75 21.52
CA LYS A 295 7.92 -15.01 22.98
C LYS A 295 7.72 -13.69 23.71
N THR A 296 7.12 -13.73 24.90
CA THR A 296 7.11 -12.56 25.80
C THR A 296 8.57 -12.17 26.15
N ILE A 297 8.82 -10.88 26.35
CA ILE A 297 10.17 -10.37 26.57
C ILE A 297 10.94 -11.09 27.68
N ALA A 298 10.27 -11.42 28.78
CA ALA A 298 10.87 -12.15 29.91
C ALA A 298 11.28 -13.60 29.60
N LYS A 299 10.74 -14.20 28.52
CA LYS A 299 11.04 -15.57 28.08
C LYS A 299 11.79 -15.64 26.77
N MET A 300 12.11 -14.48 26.19
CA MET A 300 12.79 -14.37 24.89
C MET A 300 14.28 -14.62 25.06
N SER A 301 14.87 -15.50 24.26
CA SER A 301 16.31 -15.68 24.23
C SER A 301 16.99 -14.57 23.46
N GLU A 302 18.24 -14.25 23.81
CA GLU A 302 19.06 -13.28 23.09
C GLU A 302 19.20 -13.65 21.59
N ALA A 303 19.38 -14.93 21.29
CA ALA A 303 19.47 -15.41 19.92
C ALA A 303 18.18 -15.13 19.12
N ALA A 304 17.00 -15.29 19.73
CA ALA A 304 15.72 -14.96 19.11
C ALA A 304 15.57 -13.45 18.86
N TRP A 305 16.03 -12.62 19.78
CA TRP A 305 16.08 -11.17 19.64
C TRP A 305 17.00 -10.76 18.49
N ARG A 306 18.26 -11.17 18.54
CA ARG A 306 19.30 -10.79 17.57
C ARG A 306 18.97 -11.27 16.15
N SER A 307 18.50 -12.51 15.98
CA SER A 307 18.18 -13.05 14.65
C SER A 307 17.04 -12.28 13.96
N VAL A 308 16.03 -11.86 14.71
CA VAL A 308 14.93 -11.07 14.14
C VAL A 308 15.38 -9.67 13.72
N LEU A 309 16.19 -9.01 14.54
CA LEU A 309 16.77 -7.69 14.18
C LEU A 309 17.72 -7.78 13.00
N ALA A 310 18.57 -8.83 12.94
CA ALA A 310 19.50 -9.02 11.84
C ALA A 310 18.78 -9.16 10.50
N VAL A 311 17.79 -10.05 10.41
CA VAL A 311 17.07 -10.31 9.15
C VAL A 311 16.14 -9.15 8.78
N ASN A 312 15.35 -8.66 9.75
CA ASN A 312 14.24 -7.75 9.43
C ASN A 312 14.66 -6.28 9.30
N LEU A 313 15.78 -5.89 9.88
CA LEU A 313 16.21 -4.49 9.96
C LEU A 313 17.64 -4.26 9.51
N GLN A 314 18.61 -4.99 10.08
CA GLN A 314 20.03 -4.74 9.81
C GLN A 314 20.40 -5.07 8.36
N ALA A 315 19.96 -6.21 7.83
CA ALA A 315 20.22 -6.59 6.44
C ALA A 315 19.57 -5.60 5.44
N PRO A 316 18.27 -5.20 5.54
CA PRO A 316 17.72 -4.13 4.72
C PRO A 316 18.51 -2.82 4.76
N LEU A 317 18.97 -2.40 5.94
CA LEU A 317 19.80 -1.19 6.09
C LEU A 317 21.11 -1.33 5.32
N GLN A 318 21.87 -2.40 5.56
CA GLN A 318 23.20 -2.60 4.95
C GLN A 318 23.11 -2.74 3.42
N LEU A 319 22.13 -3.49 2.91
CA LEU A 319 21.94 -3.66 1.47
C LEU A 319 21.49 -2.36 0.80
N SER A 320 20.56 -1.60 1.43
CA SER A 320 20.13 -0.30 0.90
C SER A 320 21.27 0.71 0.85
N ASP A 321 22.07 0.77 1.92
CA ASP A 321 23.23 1.66 1.98
C ASP A 321 24.24 1.31 0.89
N ALA A 322 24.59 0.05 0.73
CA ALA A 322 25.50 -0.42 -0.31
C ALA A 322 25.00 -0.10 -1.73
N LEU A 323 23.70 -0.25 -1.99
CA LEU A 323 23.08 0.09 -3.28
C LEU A 323 23.09 1.59 -3.54
N LEU A 324 22.88 2.41 -2.51
CA LEU A 324 22.87 3.87 -2.63
C LEU A 324 24.28 4.46 -2.70
N GLN A 325 25.26 3.93 -1.98
CA GLN A 325 26.65 4.41 -2.05
C GLN A 325 27.36 3.96 -3.33
N GLY A 326 27.02 2.77 -3.85
CA GLY A 326 27.54 2.21 -5.09
C GLY A 326 26.72 2.59 -6.33
N GLN A 327 26.95 1.86 -7.42
CA GLN A 327 26.17 1.96 -8.66
C GLN A 327 25.09 0.85 -8.75
N GLY A 328 24.60 0.37 -7.60
CA GLY A 328 23.69 -0.76 -7.52
C GLY A 328 22.22 -0.41 -7.78
N LEU A 329 21.88 0.87 -7.79
CA LEU A 329 20.53 1.35 -8.06
C LEU A 329 20.57 2.48 -9.10
N ASN A 330 19.73 2.36 -10.14
CA ASN A 330 19.60 3.36 -11.21
C ASN A 330 18.99 4.66 -10.69
N ALA A 331 19.26 5.80 -11.38
CA ALA A 331 18.48 7.02 -11.19
C ALA A 331 17.00 6.74 -11.48
N GLY A 332 16.09 7.31 -10.68
CA GLY A 332 14.67 6.94 -10.73
C GLY A 332 14.38 5.59 -10.05
N GLY A 333 15.32 5.06 -9.27
CA GLY A 333 15.17 3.79 -8.56
C GLY A 333 14.17 3.85 -7.41
N ARG A 334 13.68 2.69 -6.99
CA ARG A 334 12.66 2.53 -5.94
C ARG A 334 13.11 1.50 -4.91
N ILE A 335 13.13 1.88 -3.65
CA ILE A 335 13.31 0.95 -2.52
C ILE A 335 11.97 0.85 -1.79
N VAL A 336 11.45 -0.36 -1.64
CA VAL A 336 10.22 -0.60 -0.88
C VAL A 336 10.46 -1.65 0.19
N CYS A 337 10.20 -1.30 1.44
CA CYS A 337 10.40 -2.17 2.59
C CYS A 337 9.07 -2.75 3.08
N VAL A 338 9.08 -3.97 3.59
CA VAL A 338 7.91 -4.57 4.25
C VAL A 338 8.07 -4.44 5.77
N SER A 339 7.33 -3.47 6.35
CA SER A 339 7.13 -3.31 7.78
C SER A 339 5.97 -4.21 8.26
N SER A 340 5.18 -3.77 9.23
CA SER A 340 3.99 -4.44 9.78
C SER A 340 3.17 -3.47 10.61
N ILE A 341 1.87 -3.72 10.77
CA ILE A 341 1.07 -3.02 11.80
C ILE A 341 1.60 -3.29 13.21
N SER A 342 2.30 -4.42 13.44
CA SER A 342 2.98 -4.67 14.72
C SER A 342 4.11 -3.67 15.01
N GLY A 343 4.74 -3.09 13.98
CA GLY A 343 5.72 -2.02 14.15
C GLY A 343 5.08 -0.68 14.52
N ILE A 344 3.79 -0.50 14.26
CA ILE A 344 3.03 0.72 14.56
C ILE A 344 2.37 0.63 15.94
N ALA A 345 1.66 -0.49 16.21
CA ALA A 345 0.81 -0.64 17.38
C ALA A 345 1.40 -1.55 18.47
N GLY A 346 2.52 -2.23 18.19
CA GLY A 346 3.00 -3.32 19.04
C GLY A 346 2.16 -4.59 18.88
N ASN A 347 2.65 -5.70 19.41
CA ASN A 347 1.87 -6.95 19.52
C ASN A 347 2.41 -7.81 20.67
N LEU A 348 1.52 -8.42 21.44
CA LEU A 348 1.87 -9.28 22.56
C LEU A 348 2.74 -10.46 22.10
N GLY A 349 3.86 -10.67 22.78
CA GLY A 349 4.80 -11.76 22.48
C GLY A 349 5.69 -11.51 21.25
N GLN A 350 5.68 -10.31 20.68
CA GLN A 350 6.43 -9.93 19.48
C GLN A 350 7.35 -8.72 19.71
N SER A 351 7.91 -8.55 20.90
CA SER A 351 8.75 -7.38 21.21
C SER A 351 9.91 -7.22 20.21
N ASN A 352 10.62 -8.30 19.87
CA ASN A 352 11.69 -8.30 18.85
C ASN A 352 11.15 -7.95 17.45
N TYR A 353 10.06 -8.57 17.04
CA TYR A 353 9.46 -8.34 15.73
C TYR A 353 8.91 -6.91 15.60
N ALA A 354 8.15 -6.45 16.61
CA ALA A 354 7.63 -5.09 16.65
C ALA A 354 8.76 -4.05 16.60
N THR A 355 9.83 -4.25 17.39
CA THR A 355 11.03 -3.39 17.36
C THR A 355 11.66 -3.38 15.97
N SER A 356 11.85 -4.54 15.34
CA SER A 356 12.44 -4.61 14.00
C SER A 356 11.57 -3.91 12.95
N LYS A 357 10.24 -4.07 13.01
CA LYS A 357 9.32 -3.49 12.03
C LYS A 357 9.07 -1.99 12.26
N ALA A 358 9.15 -1.50 13.49
CA ALA A 358 9.25 -0.07 13.80
C ALA A 358 10.57 0.52 13.30
N GLY A 359 11.68 -0.21 13.47
CA GLY A 359 12.98 0.17 12.92
C GLY A 359 12.95 0.34 11.38
N VAL A 360 12.20 -0.51 10.66
CA VAL A 360 11.99 -0.35 9.20
C VAL A 360 11.26 0.97 8.88
N ILE A 361 10.32 1.41 9.71
CA ILE A 361 9.67 2.72 9.55
C ILE A 361 10.71 3.84 9.69
N GLY A 362 11.56 3.76 10.73
CA GLY A 362 12.66 4.71 10.93
C GLY A 362 13.68 4.70 9.78
N LEU A 363 14.00 3.49 9.26
CA LEU A 363 14.87 3.33 8.09
C LEU A 363 14.32 4.11 6.88
N VAL A 364 13.05 3.92 6.56
CA VAL A 364 12.38 4.60 5.44
C VAL A 364 12.39 6.12 5.62
N GLN A 365 12.02 6.60 6.81
CA GLN A 365 11.97 8.03 7.11
C GLN A 365 13.37 8.69 7.07
N GLY A 366 14.38 7.98 7.58
CA GLY A 366 15.76 8.50 7.59
C GLY A 366 16.46 8.40 6.23
N LEU A 367 16.15 7.35 5.45
CA LEU A 367 16.83 7.11 4.17
C LEU A 367 16.21 7.90 3.01
N ALA A 368 14.91 8.19 3.05
CA ALA A 368 14.21 8.88 1.96
C ALA A 368 14.85 10.24 1.58
N PRO A 369 15.17 11.16 2.50
CA PRO A 369 15.81 12.41 2.15
C PRO A 369 17.22 12.23 1.58
N VAL A 370 17.98 11.23 2.04
CA VAL A 370 19.33 10.92 1.53
C VAL A 370 19.23 10.34 0.11
N ALA A 371 18.30 9.44 -0.13
CA ALA A 371 18.08 8.78 -1.42
C ALA A 371 17.56 9.76 -2.50
N ALA A 372 16.84 10.81 -2.11
CA ALA A 372 16.32 11.84 -3.02
C ALA A 372 17.43 12.53 -3.84
N ALA A 373 18.62 12.72 -3.27
CA ALA A 373 19.78 13.26 -3.97
C ALA A 373 20.23 12.39 -5.16
N ARG A 374 19.84 11.11 -5.18
CA ARG A 374 20.07 10.15 -6.25
C ARG A 374 18.82 9.86 -7.08
N GLN A 375 17.79 10.69 -6.96
CA GLN A 375 16.49 10.50 -7.61
C GLN A 375 15.80 9.17 -7.23
N VAL A 376 16.08 8.64 -6.04
CA VAL A 376 15.53 7.39 -5.55
C VAL A 376 14.48 7.67 -4.49
N THR A 377 13.34 6.96 -4.54
CA THR A 377 12.34 6.99 -3.47
C THR A 377 12.47 5.78 -2.55
N VAL A 378 12.18 5.98 -1.28
CA VAL A 378 12.22 4.94 -0.25
C VAL A 378 10.88 4.94 0.49
N ASN A 379 10.16 3.82 0.46
CA ASN A 379 8.86 3.70 1.09
C ASN A 379 8.71 2.37 1.82
N ALA A 380 7.67 2.24 2.64
CA ALA A 380 7.29 0.96 3.21
C ALA A 380 5.79 0.68 3.07
N VAL A 381 5.46 -0.60 3.06
CA VAL A 381 4.13 -1.09 3.37
C VAL A 381 4.10 -1.65 4.78
N ALA A 382 2.98 -1.49 5.49
CA ALA A 382 2.73 -2.10 6.80
C ALA A 382 1.51 -3.04 6.71
N PRO A 383 1.73 -4.33 6.34
CA PRO A 383 0.66 -5.30 6.26
C PRO A 383 0.00 -5.54 7.62
N GLY A 384 -1.32 -5.70 7.61
CA GLY A 384 -2.09 -6.22 8.74
C GLY A 384 -2.17 -7.73 8.71
N PHE A 385 -3.38 -8.25 8.99
CA PHE A 385 -3.61 -9.69 8.87
C PHE A 385 -3.71 -10.10 7.40
N ILE A 386 -2.68 -10.79 6.90
CA ILE A 386 -2.59 -11.30 5.52
C ILE A 386 -2.62 -12.83 5.54
N GLU A 387 -3.46 -13.43 4.71
CA GLU A 387 -3.62 -14.87 4.57
C GLU A 387 -2.37 -15.51 3.94
N THR A 388 -1.51 -16.09 4.76
CA THR A 388 -0.26 -16.76 4.34
C THR A 388 -0.10 -18.08 5.09
N GLN A 389 0.89 -18.89 4.70
CA GLN A 389 1.26 -20.10 5.45
C GLN A 389 1.68 -19.78 6.90
N MET A 390 2.23 -18.59 7.14
CA MET A 390 2.64 -18.12 8.46
C MET A 390 1.41 -17.88 9.34
N THR A 391 0.41 -17.15 8.86
CA THR A 391 -0.82 -16.84 9.59
C THR A 391 -1.75 -18.05 9.72
N ALA A 392 -1.59 -19.06 8.87
CA ALA A 392 -2.31 -20.32 8.96
C ALA A 392 -2.03 -21.13 10.25
N LYS A 393 -0.84 -20.92 10.84
CA LYS A 393 -0.41 -21.58 12.10
C LYS A 393 -0.99 -20.90 13.34
N ILE A 394 -1.61 -19.73 13.21
CA ILE A 394 -2.24 -19.01 14.33
C ILE A 394 -3.50 -19.78 14.80
N PRO A 395 -3.72 -19.92 16.11
CA PRO A 395 -4.94 -20.53 16.64
C PRO A 395 -6.22 -19.90 16.07
N LEU A 396 -7.24 -20.72 15.81
CA LEU A 396 -8.44 -20.33 15.06
C LEU A 396 -9.09 -19.05 15.59
N MET A 397 -9.30 -18.93 16.91
CA MET A 397 -9.98 -17.76 17.49
C MET A 397 -9.19 -16.45 17.28
N ILE A 398 -7.87 -16.50 17.47
CA ILE A 398 -7.00 -15.33 17.25
C ILE A 398 -6.95 -14.97 15.76
N ARG A 399 -6.94 -15.98 14.89
CA ARG A 399 -6.97 -15.82 13.44
C ARG A 399 -8.26 -15.17 12.97
N GLU A 400 -9.42 -15.62 13.46
CA GLU A 400 -10.72 -15.02 13.13
C GLU A 400 -10.82 -13.58 13.67
N ALA A 401 -10.34 -13.30 14.87
CA ALA A 401 -10.24 -11.95 15.38
C ALA A 401 -9.37 -11.06 14.45
N GLY A 402 -8.19 -11.52 14.07
CA GLY A 402 -7.30 -10.81 13.14
C GLY A 402 -7.97 -10.51 11.79
N ARG A 403 -8.76 -11.46 11.25
CA ARG A 403 -9.53 -11.27 10.02
C ARG A 403 -10.61 -10.20 10.13
N ARG A 404 -11.28 -10.09 11.30
CA ARG A 404 -12.49 -9.25 11.46
C ARG A 404 -12.21 -7.88 12.07
N MET A 405 -11.06 -7.67 12.70
CA MET A 405 -10.70 -6.41 13.37
C MET A 405 -10.19 -5.34 12.38
N ASN A 406 -10.92 -5.15 11.28
CA ASN A 406 -10.70 -4.07 10.33
C ASN A 406 -12.02 -3.66 9.68
N SER A 407 -12.04 -2.48 9.04
CA SER A 407 -13.27 -1.90 8.46
C SER A 407 -13.87 -2.72 7.33
N LEU A 408 -13.07 -3.57 6.67
CA LEU A 408 -13.54 -4.47 5.60
C LEU A 408 -13.98 -5.83 6.14
N SER A 409 -13.76 -6.11 7.44
CA SER A 409 -14.14 -7.32 8.17
C SER A 409 -13.67 -8.62 7.51
N GLN A 410 -12.49 -8.63 6.91
CA GLN A 410 -11.88 -9.82 6.29
C GLN A 410 -10.36 -9.71 6.25
N GLY A 411 -9.66 -10.85 6.04
CA GLY A 411 -8.22 -10.88 5.86
C GLY A 411 -7.79 -10.35 4.50
N GLY A 412 -6.61 -9.73 4.46
CA GLY A 412 -5.94 -9.40 3.21
C GLY A 412 -5.29 -10.63 2.58
N GLN A 413 -4.93 -10.52 1.31
CA GLN A 413 -4.20 -11.54 0.58
C GLN A 413 -2.79 -11.04 0.21
N PRO A 414 -1.81 -11.91 -0.06
CA PRO A 414 -0.49 -11.52 -0.52
C PRO A 414 -0.52 -10.55 -1.70
N ILE A 415 -1.48 -10.71 -2.61
CA ILE A 415 -1.67 -9.85 -3.77
C ILE A 415 -2.00 -8.40 -3.37
N ASP A 416 -2.71 -8.16 -2.27
CA ASP A 416 -3.05 -6.80 -1.81
C ASP A 416 -1.78 -6.02 -1.40
N VAL A 417 -0.83 -6.73 -0.79
CA VAL A 417 0.49 -6.17 -0.42
C VAL A 417 1.33 -5.93 -1.67
N ALA A 418 1.36 -6.91 -2.58
CA ALA A 418 2.13 -6.85 -3.82
C ALA A 418 1.67 -5.71 -4.73
N GLU A 419 0.37 -5.49 -4.92
CA GLU A 419 -0.17 -4.38 -5.70
C GLU A 419 0.17 -3.01 -5.10
N THR A 420 0.18 -2.91 -3.76
CA THR A 420 0.58 -1.67 -3.07
C THR A 420 2.08 -1.41 -3.24
N ILE A 421 2.91 -2.45 -3.17
CA ILE A 421 4.35 -2.34 -3.44
C ILE A 421 4.60 -1.94 -4.90
N ALA A 422 3.89 -2.55 -5.86
CA ALA A 422 4.01 -2.20 -7.28
C ALA A 422 3.63 -0.73 -7.54
N TRP A 423 2.61 -0.19 -6.85
CA TRP A 423 2.31 1.25 -6.92
C TRP A 423 3.45 2.11 -6.35
N LEU A 424 3.99 1.78 -5.17
CA LEU A 424 5.12 2.53 -4.59
C LEU A 424 6.39 2.42 -5.43
N ALA A 425 6.58 1.30 -6.12
CA ALA A 425 7.69 1.05 -7.04
C ALA A 425 7.46 1.62 -8.44
N HIS A 426 6.24 2.09 -8.76
CA HIS A 426 5.86 2.55 -10.09
C HIS A 426 6.70 3.77 -10.52
N PRO A 427 7.15 3.84 -11.79
CA PRO A 427 7.93 4.99 -12.27
C PRO A 427 7.25 6.34 -12.05
N ALA A 428 5.91 6.42 -12.19
CA ALA A 428 5.15 7.64 -11.93
C ALA A 428 4.95 7.94 -10.43
N SER A 429 5.47 7.14 -9.51
CA SER A 429 5.34 7.36 -8.07
C SER A 429 6.53 8.12 -7.46
N GLY A 430 7.31 8.86 -8.29
CA GLY A 430 8.46 9.64 -7.85
C GLY A 430 8.14 10.73 -6.82
N GLY A 431 6.88 11.16 -6.72
CA GLY A 431 6.40 12.07 -5.69
C GLY A 431 6.03 11.41 -4.37
N VAL A 432 6.11 10.08 -4.25
CA VAL A 432 5.83 9.34 -3.01
C VAL A 432 7.16 8.87 -2.42
N SER A 433 7.63 9.48 -1.34
CA SER A 433 8.85 9.06 -0.65
C SER A 433 8.74 9.28 0.86
N GLY A 434 9.39 8.44 1.65
CA GLY A 434 9.33 8.48 3.11
C GLY A 434 8.00 8.00 3.71
N GLN A 435 7.11 7.40 2.91
CA GLN A 435 5.77 7.00 3.32
C GLN A 435 5.72 5.57 3.85
N VAL A 436 4.81 5.36 4.80
CA VAL A 436 4.47 4.03 5.32
C VAL A 436 2.96 3.80 5.11
N VAL A 437 2.61 2.94 4.16
CA VAL A 437 1.23 2.68 3.78
C VAL A 437 0.74 1.37 4.41
N ARG A 438 -0.30 1.44 5.21
CA ARG A 438 -0.89 0.25 5.84
C ARG A 438 -1.75 -0.52 4.83
N VAL A 439 -1.46 -1.80 4.68
CA VAL A 439 -2.26 -2.74 3.88
C VAL A 439 -3.00 -3.66 4.83
N CYS A 440 -4.03 -3.13 5.49
CA CYS A 440 -4.66 -3.77 6.65
C CYS A 440 -6.20 -3.66 6.67
N GLY A 441 -6.84 -3.20 5.58
CA GLY A 441 -8.28 -2.98 5.54
C GLY A 441 -8.78 -1.96 6.56
N GLN A 442 -7.92 -1.03 6.99
CA GLN A 442 -8.11 -0.13 8.12
C GLN A 442 -8.32 -0.92 9.43
N SER A 443 -7.28 -1.63 9.87
CA SER A 443 -7.26 -2.29 11.17
C SER A 443 -7.62 -1.32 12.29
N LEU A 444 -8.37 -1.79 13.27
CA LEU A 444 -8.78 -1.01 14.43
C LEU A 444 -7.61 -0.71 15.40
N LEU A 445 -6.48 -1.40 15.23
CA LEU A 445 -5.29 -1.22 16.04
C LEU A 445 -4.35 -0.18 15.40
N GLY A 446 -3.93 0.78 16.19
CA GLY A 446 -3.01 1.84 15.80
C GLY A 446 -3.65 2.91 14.89
N ALA A 447 -3.02 4.07 14.85
CA ALA A 447 -3.46 5.23 14.06
C ALA A 447 -2.93 5.18 12.62
#